data_97711c95038613a39a729759e030c266
#
_entry.id   97711c95038613a39a729759e030c266
#
_cell.length_a   1.000
_cell.length_b   1.000
_cell.length_c   1.000
_cell.angle_alpha   90.00
_cell.angle_beta   90.00
_cell.angle_gamma   90.00
#
_symmetry.space_group_name_H-M   'P 1'
#
loop_
_entity.id
_entity.type
_entity.pdbx_description
1 polymer ?
#
loop_
_entity_poly.entity_id
_entity_poly.type
_entity_poly.pdbx_seq_one_letter_code
_entity_poly.pdbx_strand_id
1 'polypeptide(L)'
;MYKTLYTREYQQMLALLRVKRTDAQVSQVELARRLAWTQADVSKCETGVRRLDVIELRIWLKALGYELADFVRELDSCAPLLPDQAL
;
A
#
# COMPACT_ATOMS: atom_id res chain seq x y z
N MET A 1 -18.12 9.78 -6.91
CA MET A 1 -17.74 9.44 -6.53
C MET A 1 -16.91 9.37 -5.95
N TYR A 2 -16.66 9.03 -5.74
CA TYR A 2 -15.99 9.09 -5.09
C TYR A 2 -14.84 8.91 -5.11
N LYS A 3 -14.38 9.01 -4.82
CA LYS A 3 -13.09 9.41 -4.58
C LYS A 3 -12.45 8.55 -3.60
N THR A 4 -12.59 7.24 -3.66
CA THR A 4 -11.96 6.33 -2.75
C THR A 4 -10.46 6.41 -2.84
N LEU A 5 -9.94 6.87 -3.97
CA LEU A 5 -8.52 7.05 -4.13
C LEU A 5 -7.97 8.04 -3.13
N TYR A 6 -8.79 8.97 -2.70
CA TYR A 6 -8.35 10.03 -1.80
C TYR A 6 -8.91 9.88 -0.40
N THR A 7 -9.50 8.73 -0.07
CA THR A 7 -10.01 8.58 1.28
C THR A 7 -8.86 8.46 2.27
N ARG A 8 -9.16 8.82 3.50
CA ARG A 8 -8.19 8.70 4.57
C ARG A 8 -7.71 7.27 4.71
N GLU A 9 -8.62 6.32 4.58
CA GLU A 9 -8.30 4.91 4.74
C GLU A 9 -7.32 4.45 3.67
N TYR A 10 -7.52 4.88 2.43
CA TYR A 10 -6.60 4.49 1.37
C TYR A 10 -5.24 5.13 1.58
N GLN A 11 -5.21 6.38 2.03
CA GLN A 11 -3.94 7.05 2.31
C GLN A 11 -3.22 6.38 3.48
N GLN A 12 -3.94 5.89 4.47
CA GLN A 12 -3.33 5.14 5.56
C GLN A 12 -2.70 3.85 5.04
N MET A 13 -3.36 3.18 4.12
CA MET A 13 -2.80 1.97 3.53
C MET A 13 -1.50 2.27 2.80
N LEU A 14 -1.48 3.35 2.03
CA LEU A 14 -0.29 3.73 1.29
C LEU A 14 0.86 4.09 2.23
N ALA A 15 0.55 4.78 3.32
CA ALA A 15 1.57 5.13 4.31
C ALA A 15 2.15 3.87 4.94
N LEU A 16 1.31 2.90 5.27
CA LEU A 16 1.77 1.66 5.86
C LEU A 16 2.61 0.86 4.87
N LEU A 17 2.21 0.84 3.61
CA LEU A 17 3.00 0.17 2.58
C LEU A 17 4.39 0.77 2.45
N ARG A 18 4.47 2.11 2.49
CA ARG A 18 5.78 2.76 2.39
C ARG A 18 6.64 2.42 3.60
N VAL A 19 6.04 2.39 4.78
CA VAL A 19 6.78 2.02 5.99
C VAL A 19 7.33 0.60 5.83
N LYS A 20 6.52 -0.31 5.31
CA LYS A 20 6.99 -1.69 5.11
C LYS A 20 8.17 -1.74 4.14
N ARG A 21 8.09 -0.96 3.07
CA ARG A 21 9.18 -0.94 2.11
C ARG A 21 10.46 -0.38 2.72
N THR A 22 10.35 0.74 3.42
CA THR A 22 11.55 1.37 4.00
C THR A 22 12.11 0.55 5.15
N ASP A 23 11.25 -0.09 5.94
CA ASP A 23 11.72 -0.97 7.01
C ASP A 23 12.45 -2.18 6.44
N ALA A 24 12.04 -2.65 5.27
CA ALA A 24 12.73 -3.75 4.61
C ALA A 24 14.00 -3.28 3.90
N GLN A 25 14.26 -1.97 3.92
CA GLN A 25 15.44 -1.38 3.28
C GLN A 25 15.46 -1.65 1.78
N VAL A 26 14.29 -1.56 1.16
CA VAL A 26 14.14 -1.79 -0.27
C VAL A 26 13.77 -0.47 -0.92
N SER A 27 14.54 -0.07 -1.93
CA SER A 27 14.24 1.15 -2.67
C SER A 27 13.08 0.91 -3.63
N GLN A 28 12.52 2.00 -4.17
CA GLN A 28 11.49 1.86 -5.20
C GLN A 28 12.05 1.13 -6.43
N VAL A 29 13.29 1.42 -6.78
CA VAL A 29 13.92 0.77 -7.94
C VAL A 29 14.04 -0.73 -7.70
N GLU A 30 14.49 -1.11 -6.51
CA GLU A 30 14.65 -2.53 -6.21
C GLU A 30 13.30 -3.24 -6.14
N LEU A 31 12.30 -2.60 -5.56
CA LEU A 31 10.97 -3.19 -5.52
C LEU A 31 10.42 -3.38 -6.93
N ALA A 32 10.60 -2.37 -7.77
CA ALA A 32 10.16 -2.48 -9.17
C ALA A 32 10.83 -3.66 -9.86
N ARG A 33 12.13 -3.84 -9.61
CA ARG A 33 12.84 -4.97 -10.18
C ARG A 33 12.23 -6.29 -9.75
N ARG A 34 11.93 -6.41 -8.46
CA ARG A 34 11.33 -7.65 -7.92
C ARG A 34 9.96 -7.91 -8.48
N LEU A 35 9.21 -6.85 -8.76
CA LEU A 35 7.85 -6.98 -9.28
C LEU A 35 7.82 -7.08 -10.79
N ALA A 36 8.93 -6.87 -11.46
CA ALA A 36 9.00 -6.75 -12.92
C ALA A 36 8.14 -5.59 -13.40
N TRP A 37 8.11 -4.53 -12.62
CA TRP A 37 7.43 -3.27 -12.93
C TRP A 37 8.48 -2.21 -13.18
N THR A 38 8.05 -1.02 -13.58
CA THR A 38 8.96 0.12 -13.64
C THR A 38 8.96 0.86 -12.30
N GLN A 39 10.01 1.62 -12.07
CA GLN A 39 10.04 2.44 -10.85
C GLN A 39 8.92 3.48 -10.87
N ALA A 40 8.56 3.98 -12.06
CA ALA A 40 7.44 4.91 -12.16
C ALA A 40 6.14 4.27 -11.72
N ASP A 41 5.94 2.97 -12.02
CA ASP A 41 4.74 2.27 -11.58
C ASP A 41 4.70 2.20 -10.06
N VAL A 42 5.83 1.87 -9.43
CA VAL A 42 5.89 1.80 -7.97
C VAL A 42 5.60 3.18 -7.37
N SER A 43 6.20 4.20 -7.92
CA SER A 43 6.00 5.55 -7.42
C SER A 43 4.54 5.98 -7.54
N LYS A 44 3.90 5.68 -8.67
CA LYS A 44 2.50 6.04 -8.86
C LYS A 44 1.59 5.31 -7.89
N CYS A 45 1.92 4.06 -7.55
CA CYS A 45 1.15 3.34 -6.57
C CYS A 45 1.33 3.94 -5.18
N GLU A 46 2.55 4.29 -4.82
CA GLU A 46 2.80 4.83 -3.49
C GLU A 46 2.20 6.22 -3.29
N THR A 47 2.04 6.96 -4.36
CA THR A 47 1.45 8.29 -4.24
C THR A 47 -0.06 8.28 -4.46
N GLY A 48 -0.64 7.13 -4.79
CA GLY A 48 -2.08 7.02 -4.98
C GLY A 48 -2.56 7.34 -6.37
N VAL A 49 -1.66 7.65 -7.29
CA VAL A 49 -2.05 7.94 -8.67
C VAL A 49 -2.58 6.69 -9.35
N ARG A 50 -2.01 5.54 -9.02
CA ARG A 50 -2.46 4.26 -9.55
C ARG A 50 -2.93 3.40 -8.39
N ARG A 51 -4.15 2.89 -8.46
CA ARG A 51 -4.68 2.04 -7.40
C ARG A 51 -4.09 0.66 -7.50
N LEU A 52 -3.97 0.02 -6.34
CA LEU A 52 -3.56 -1.37 -6.24
C LEU A 52 -4.79 -2.21 -5.96
N ASP A 53 -4.96 -3.30 -6.67
CA ASP A 53 -5.97 -4.27 -6.26
C ASP A 53 -5.34 -5.22 -5.23
N VAL A 54 -6.15 -6.11 -4.69
CA VAL A 54 -5.68 -6.96 -3.58
C VAL A 54 -4.63 -7.96 -4.06
N ILE A 55 -4.70 -8.38 -5.30
CA ILE A 55 -3.71 -9.32 -5.82
C ILE A 55 -2.37 -8.61 -5.99
N GLU A 56 -2.39 -7.40 -6.52
CA GLU A 56 -1.17 -6.61 -6.66
C GLU A 56 -0.58 -6.30 -5.29
N LEU A 57 -1.43 -6.00 -4.32
CA LEU A 57 -0.98 -5.73 -2.96
C LEU A 57 -0.28 -6.95 -2.38
N ARG A 58 -0.85 -8.13 -2.60
CA ARG A 58 -0.26 -9.37 -2.12
C ARG A 58 1.12 -9.60 -2.71
N ILE A 59 1.25 -9.39 -4.02
CA ILE A 59 2.53 -9.57 -4.70
C ILE A 59 3.55 -8.57 -4.19
N TRP A 60 3.14 -7.33 -4.00
CA TRP A 60 3.98 -6.27 -3.48
C TRP A 60 4.55 -6.66 -2.11
N LEU A 61 3.68 -7.10 -1.22
CA LEU A 61 4.10 -7.46 0.13
C LEU A 61 5.02 -8.66 0.12
N LYS A 62 4.72 -9.66 -0.70
CA LYS A 62 5.60 -10.82 -0.81
C LYS A 62 6.98 -10.42 -1.27
N ALA A 63 7.06 -9.48 -2.21
CA ALA A 63 8.35 -9.01 -2.69
C ALA A 63 9.16 -8.34 -1.59
N LEU A 64 8.49 -7.84 -0.56
CA LEU A 64 9.16 -7.24 0.59
C LEU A 64 9.37 -8.21 1.75
N GLY A 65 8.85 -9.43 1.63
CA GLY A 65 8.99 -10.43 2.68
C GLY A 65 7.88 -10.44 3.70
N TYR A 66 6.73 -9.88 3.38
CA TYR A 66 5.62 -9.81 4.31
C TYR A 66 4.45 -10.64 3.83
N GLU A 67 3.59 -11.03 4.76
CA GLU A 67 2.36 -11.74 4.45
C GLU A 67 1.21 -10.75 4.35
N LEU A 68 0.35 -10.96 3.36
CA LEU A 68 -0.81 -10.09 3.19
C LEU A 68 -1.69 -10.07 4.43
N ALA A 69 -1.89 -11.24 5.03
CA ALA A 69 -2.77 -11.32 6.20
C ALA A 69 -2.26 -10.46 7.36
N ASP A 70 -0.96 -10.46 7.57
CA ASP A 70 -0.38 -9.65 8.64
C ASP A 70 -0.54 -8.16 8.35
N PHE A 71 -0.33 -7.78 7.09
CA PHE A 71 -0.49 -6.39 6.69
C PHE A 71 -1.93 -5.92 6.87
N VAL A 72 -2.87 -6.74 6.44
CA VAL A 72 -4.30 -6.39 6.56
C VAL A 72 -4.69 -6.29 8.02
N ARG A 73 -4.19 -7.19 8.87
CA ARG A 73 -4.49 -7.14 10.29
C ARG A 73 -3.94 -5.85 10.91
N GLU A 74 -2.75 -5.47 10.52
CA GLU A 74 -2.15 -4.24 11.02
C GLU A 74 -2.92 -3.02 10.52
N LEU A 75 -3.30 -3.02 9.24
CA LEU A 75 -4.08 -1.93 8.68
C LEU A 75 -5.42 -1.81 9.38
N ASP A 76 -6.05 -2.94 9.65
CA ASP A 76 -7.36 -2.94 10.29
C ASP A 76 -7.30 -2.42 11.71
N SER A 77 -6.15 -2.53 12.37
CA SER A 77 -6.01 -2.03 13.72
C SER A 77 -5.49 -0.61 13.79
N CYS A 78 -5.27 0.03 12.65
CA CYS A 78 -4.86 1.40 12.64
C CYS A 78 -6.01 2.24 13.12
N ALA A 79 -6.12 3.44 12.79
CA ALA A 79 -7.18 4.27 13.26
C ALA A 79 -8.52 3.70 12.89
N PRO A 80 -9.50 3.89 13.71
CA PRO A 80 -10.85 3.49 13.36
C PRO A 80 -11.31 4.30 12.19
N LEU A 81 -12.14 3.69 11.40
CA LEU A 81 -12.55 4.35 10.33
C LEU A 81 -13.73 4.95 10.50
N LEU A 82 -14.31 5.20 10.45
CA LEU A 82 -15.40 5.62 10.38
C LEU A 82 -16.14 5.64 10.98
N PRO A 83 -16.84 5.37 11.47
CA PRO A 83 -18.00 5.78 10.91
C PRO A 83 -18.33 7.15 11.19
N ASP A 84 -17.91 7.61 12.24
CA ASP A 84 -18.18 9.00 12.44
C ASP A 84 -17.57 9.79 11.35
N GLN A 85 -16.46 9.37 10.86
CA GLN A 85 -15.95 10.08 9.78
C GLN A 85 -16.67 9.79 8.56
N ALA A 86 -17.20 8.67 8.40
CA ALA A 86 -17.91 8.33 7.23
C ALA A 86 -19.15 9.15 7.12
N LEU A 87 -19.59 9.66 8.17
CA LEU A 87 -20.77 10.42 8.12
C LEU A 87 -20.46 11.87 7.96
#